data_2cce405b5feeb638f900673a53881fdb
#
_entry.id   2cce405b5feeb638f900673a53881fdb
#
_cell.length_a   1.000
_cell.length_b   1.000
_cell.length_c   1.000
_cell.angle_alpha   90.00
_cell.angle_beta   90.00
_cell.angle_gamma   90.00
#
_symmetry.space_group_name_H-M   'P 1'
#
loop_
_entity.id
_entity.type
_entity.pdbx_description
1 polymer ?
#
loop_
_entity_poly.entity_id
_entity_poly.type
_entity_poly.pdbx_seq_one_letter_code
_entity_poly.pdbx_strand_id
1 'polypeptide(L)'
;PVAIMDNYENLRKRYRVGVNNALTWTPIKGLTAKTELYLNRNWNETQNWTGNKAEGEKYNTAKLTKGDGYYTRWSTTLNYDVQGLGDDHKLGVLVGNEVSASKSNSSYIKGVGYPDEWDMGYAFANMNMSDKTLGLDEYNNTIGTPSHTLSWFGRINYSLYDRYLFTATMRADGSSKFSKDNHWGYFPAVAAGWRISEEP
;
A
#
# COMPACT_ATOMS: atom_id res chain seq x y z
N PRO A 1 7.26 22.81 30.84
CA PRO A 1 6.69 22.22 29.61
C PRO A 1 7.56 22.51 28.39
N VAL A 2 8.12 23.72 28.21
CA VAL A 2 8.95 24.11 27.04
C VAL A 2 10.25 23.30 26.98
N ALA A 3 10.93 23.12 28.09
CA ALA A 3 12.21 22.36 28.16
C ALA A 3 12.05 20.87 27.74
N ILE A 4 10.87 20.29 27.82
CA ILE A 4 10.61 18.90 27.37
C ILE A 4 10.54 18.84 25.85
N MET A 5 9.95 19.87 25.20
CA MET A 5 9.82 19.91 23.73
C MET A 5 11.17 20.11 23.03
N ASP A 6 12.09 20.86 23.64
CA ASP A 6 13.43 21.11 23.07
C ASP A 6 14.37 19.89 23.18
N ASN A 7 14.00 18.86 23.94
CA ASN A 7 14.79 17.64 24.14
C ASN A 7 14.28 16.44 23.33
N TYR A 8 13.30 16.63 22.44
CA TYR A 8 12.78 15.58 21.60
C TYR A 8 12.67 16.07 20.15
N GLU A 9 13.50 15.51 19.29
CA GLU A 9 13.48 15.84 17.86
C GLU A 9 13.22 14.59 17.01
N ASN A 10 12.38 14.75 16.00
CA ASN A 10 12.07 13.70 15.03
C ASN A 10 12.17 14.25 13.60
N LEU A 11 13.11 13.74 12.84
CA LEU A 11 13.25 14.05 11.42
C LEU A 11 12.93 12.82 10.58
N ARG A 12 11.93 12.95 9.70
CA ARG A 12 11.53 11.87 8.77
C ARG A 12 11.71 12.31 7.32
N LYS A 13 12.51 11.53 6.59
CA LYS A 13 12.66 11.65 5.14
C LYS A 13 12.00 10.46 4.46
N ARG A 14 11.19 10.72 3.44
CA ARG A 14 10.55 9.67 2.64
C ARG A 14 10.70 9.99 1.17
N TYR A 15 11.17 9.01 0.42
CA TYR A 15 11.30 9.06 -1.03
C TYR A 15 10.43 7.97 -1.64
N ARG A 16 9.73 8.30 -2.72
CA ARG A 16 8.91 7.36 -3.47
C ARG A 16 9.07 7.63 -4.95
N VAL A 17 9.30 6.56 -5.70
CA VAL A 17 9.27 6.57 -7.15
C VAL A 17 8.19 5.59 -7.60
N GLY A 18 7.27 6.06 -8.44
CA GLY A 18 6.18 5.26 -8.97
C GLY A 18 6.04 5.48 -10.48
N VAL A 19 5.79 4.39 -11.19
CA VAL A 19 5.50 4.41 -12.63
C VAL A 19 4.19 3.64 -12.84
N ASN A 20 3.28 4.25 -13.58
CA ASN A 20 2.03 3.63 -14.00
C ASN A 20 1.93 3.68 -15.52
N ASN A 21 1.82 2.51 -16.16
CA ASN A 21 1.63 2.36 -17.59
C ASN A 21 0.30 1.67 -17.85
N ALA A 22 -0.46 2.16 -18.79
CA ALA A 22 -1.71 1.58 -19.23
C ALA A 22 -1.75 1.48 -20.75
N LEU A 23 -2.20 0.34 -21.26
CA LEU A 23 -2.50 0.13 -22.66
C LEU A 23 -3.97 -0.26 -22.77
N THR A 24 -4.69 0.47 -23.60
CA THR A 24 -6.08 0.19 -23.93
C THR A 24 -6.20 -0.14 -25.41
N TRP A 25 -6.92 -1.21 -25.72
CA TRP A 25 -7.16 -1.69 -27.06
C TRP A 25 -8.64 -2.00 -27.28
N THR A 26 -9.20 -1.47 -28.35
CA THR A 26 -10.61 -1.62 -28.73
C THR A 26 -10.73 -2.26 -30.12
N PRO A 27 -10.57 -3.62 -30.21
CA PRO A 27 -10.48 -4.31 -31.51
C PRO A 27 -11.79 -4.31 -32.30
N ILE A 28 -12.92 -4.32 -31.61
CA ILE A 28 -14.26 -4.30 -32.19
C ILE A 28 -15.17 -3.43 -31.34
N LYS A 29 -16.31 -3.01 -31.93
CA LYS A 29 -17.32 -2.22 -31.25
C LYS A 29 -17.81 -2.95 -29.98
N GLY A 30 -17.83 -2.25 -28.85
CA GLY A 30 -18.25 -2.79 -27.56
C GLY A 30 -17.15 -3.51 -26.79
N LEU A 31 -16.05 -3.97 -27.41
CA LEU A 31 -14.99 -4.70 -26.71
C LEU A 31 -13.81 -3.77 -26.39
N THR A 32 -13.46 -3.69 -25.11
CA THR A 32 -12.30 -2.95 -24.62
C THR A 32 -11.43 -3.86 -23.78
N ALA A 33 -10.19 -4.05 -24.19
CA ALA A 33 -9.15 -4.70 -23.41
C ALA A 33 -8.22 -3.64 -22.81
N LYS A 34 -7.94 -3.71 -21.52
CA LYS A 34 -7.02 -2.79 -20.84
C LYS A 34 -6.05 -3.59 -20.00
N THR A 35 -4.76 -3.26 -20.11
CA THR A 35 -3.73 -3.77 -19.22
C THR A 35 -3.00 -2.61 -18.53
N GLU A 36 -2.72 -2.75 -17.25
CA GLU A 36 -2.06 -1.73 -16.44
C GLU A 36 -0.92 -2.36 -15.65
N LEU A 37 0.25 -1.73 -15.70
CA LEU A 37 1.41 -2.08 -14.90
C LEU A 37 1.76 -0.91 -13.98
N TYR A 38 1.66 -1.14 -12.68
CA TYR A 38 2.08 -0.20 -11.66
C TYR A 38 3.31 -0.73 -10.93
N LEU A 39 4.37 0.08 -10.91
CA LEU A 39 5.61 -0.18 -10.19
C LEU A 39 5.83 0.94 -9.19
N ASN A 40 6.14 0.59 -7.95
CA ASN A 40 6.44 1.55 -6.90
C ASN A 40 7.65 1.09 -6.08
N ARG A 41 8.56 2.00 -5.81
CA ARG A 41 9.67 1.81 -4.88
C ARG A 41 9.67 2.95 -3.86
N ASN A 42 9.89 2.63 -2.60
CA ASN A 42 9.94 3.62 -1.53
C ASN A 42 11.13 3.38 -0.62
N TRP A 43 11.65 4.48 -0.08
CA TRP A 43 12.68 4.51 0.95
C TRP A 43 12.25 5.51 2.02
N ASN A 44 12.54 5.19 3.25
CA ASN A 44 12.31 6.08 4.38
C ASN A 44 13.48 6.03 5.35
N GLU A 45 13.78 7.17 5.92
CA GLU A 45 14.71 7.35 7.00
C GLU A 45 14.03 8.15 8.10
N THR A 46 14.13 7.69 9.32
CA THR A 46 13.62 8.40 10.50
C THR A 46 14.75 8.51 11.52
N GLN A 47 15.04 9.72 11.92
CA GLN A 47 15.99 10.06 12.98
C GLN A 47 15.19 10.54 14.19
N ASN A 48 15.33 9.85 15.32
CA ASN A 48 14.73 10.25 16.58
C ASN A 48 15.86 10.56 17.56
N TRP A 49 15.86 11.77 18.08
CA TRP A 49 16.71 12.21 19.16
C TRP A 49 15.89 12.43 20.41
N THR A 50 16.37 11.92 21.53
CA THR A 50 15.78 12.16 22.85
C THR A 50 16.89 12.58 23.81
N GLY A 51 16.82 13.81 24.30
CA GLY A 51 17.76 14.35 25.27
C GLY A 51 17.48 13.83 26.68
N ASN A 52 18.49 13.78 27.51
CA ASN A 52 18.41 13.31 28.90
C ASN A 52 17.58 14.21 29.85
N LYS A 53 17.19 15.41 29.39
CA LYS A 53 16.27 16.31 30.10
C LYS A 53 14.80 16.04 29.78
N ALA A 54 14.52 15.11 28.84
CA ALA A 54 13.16 14.66 28.59
C ALA A 54 12.64 13.84 29.79
N GLU A 55 11.33 13.90 30.04
CA GLU A 55 10.73 13.23 31.19
C GLU A 55 10.94 11.70 31.11
N GLY A 56 11.50 11.13 32.18
CA GLY A 56 11.78 9.69 32.26
C GLY A 56 13.07 9.23 31.60
N GLU A 57 13.81 10.12 30.94
CA GLU A 57 15.05 9.78 30.26
C GLU A 57 16.28 10.11 31.11
N LYS A 58 17.22 9.18 31.15
CA LYS A 58 18.47 9.33 31.91
C LYS A 58 19.64 9.71 31.01
N TYR A 59 19.60 9.33 29.76
CA TYR A 59 20.69 9.48 28.78
C TYR A 59 20.20 10.06 27.47
N ASN A 60 21.06 10.82 26.81
CA ASN A 60 20.84 11.23 25.42
C ASN A 60 20.83 10.00 24.50
N THR A 61 19.82 9.89 23.66
CA THR A 61 19.59 8.73 22.80
C THR A 61 19.38 9.18 21.35
N ALA A 62 20.07 8.53 20.42
CA ALA A 62 19.84 8.67 18.99
C ALA A 62 19.39 7.35 18.37
N LYS A 63 18.25 7.34 17.68
CA LYS A 63 17.73 6.16 16.95
C LYS A 63 17.55 6.48 15.48
N LEU A 64 18.30 5.81 14.62
CA LEU A 64 18.18 5.86 13.17
C LEU A 64 17.43 4.64 12.68
N THR A 65 16.28 4.84 12.05
CA THR A 65 15.49 3.79 11.41
C THR A 65 15.52 4.01 9.90
N LYS A 66 15.88 2.98 9.14
CA LYS A 66 15.83 2.95 7.68
C LYS A 66 14.88 1.86 7.23
N GLY A 67 14.11 2.16 6.20
CA GLY A 67 13.23 1.20 5.57
C GLY A 67 13.23 1.36 4.06
N ASP A 68 13.04 0.26 3.37
CA ASP A 68 12.82 0.25 1.94
C ASP A 68 11.74 -0.76 1.58
N GLY A 69 11.11 -0.56 0.43
CA GLY A 69 10.10 -1.47 -0.02
C GLY A 69 9.74 -1.29 -1.48
N TYR A 70 9.08 -2.28 -2.03
CA TYR A 70 8.47 -2.19 -3.34
C TYR A 70 7.02 -2.69 -3.32
N TYR A 71 6.26 -2.19 -4.27
CA TYR A 71 4.95 -2.71 -4.63
C TYR A 71 4.84 -2.73 -6.16
N THR A 72 4.45 -3.88 -6.69
CA THR A 72 4.16 -4.05 -8.11
C THR A 72 2.75 -4.58 -8.26
N ARG A 73 2.04 -4.11 -9.28
CA ARG A 73 0.71 -4.58 -9.65
C ARG A 73 0.59 -4.63 -11.15
N TRP A 74 0.14 -5.75 -11.65
CA TRP A 74 -0.26 -5.92 -13.04
C TRP A 74 -1.71 -6.37 -13.07
N SER A 75 -2.55 -5.62 -13.78
CA SER A 75 -3.95 -5.95 -13.95
C SER A 75 -4.31 -5.96 -15.43
N THR A 76 -5.19 -6.86 -15.80
CA THR A 76 -5.77 -6.94 -17.14
C THR A 76 -7.28 -7.08 -17.02
N THR A 77 -8.01 -6.27 -17.76
CA THR A 77 -9.47 -6.29 -17.83
C THR A 77 -9.94 -6.39 -19.27
N LEU A 78 -11.01 -7.12 -19.47
CA LEU A 78 -11.75 -7.21 -20.70
C LEU A 78 -13.18 -6.77 -20.42
N ASN A 79 -13.62 -5.69 -21.03
CA ASN A 79 -14.99 -5.19 -20.93
C ASN A 79 -15.67 -5.35 -22.27
N TYR A 80 -16.89 -5.91 -22.24
CA TYR A 80 -17.71 -6.06 -23.44
C TYR A 80 -19.12 -5.51 -23.20
N ASP A 81 -19.45 -4.47 -23.94
CA ASP A 81 -20.79 -3.92 -24.04
C ASP A 81 -21.52 -4.64 -25.16
N VAL A 82 -22.47 -5.52 -24.83
CA VAL A 82 -23.15 -6.41 -25.76
C VAL A 82 -23.96 -5.58 -26.76
N GLN A 83 -23.73 -5.86 -28.03
CA GLN A 83 -24.38 -5.13 -29.13
C GLN A 83 -25.64 -5.85 -29.61
N GLY A 84 -26.59 -5.11 -30.17
CA GLY A 84 -27.76 -5.70 -30.85
C GLY A 84 -28.88 -6.17 -29.94
N LEU A 85 -28.91 -5.77 -28.67
CA LEU A 85 -29.99 -6.12 -27.72
C LEU A 85 -31.25 -5.24 -27.86
N GLY A 86 -31.24 -4.24 -28.76
CA GLY A 86 -32.29 -3.19 -28.86
C GLY A 86 -32.04 -2.05 -27.86
N ASP A 87 -32.82 -0.98 -28.01
CA ASP A 87 -32.60 0.26 -27.22
C ASP A 87 -32.96 0.12 -25.75
N ASP A 88 -33.86 -0.82 -25.42
CA ASP A 88 -34.40 -1.04 -24.07
C ASP A 88 -33.46 -1.86 -23.19
N HIS A 89 -32.49 -2.56 -23.74
CA HIS A 89 -31.61 -3.47 -23.06
C HIS A 89 -30.15 -3.08 -23.19
N LYS A 90 -29.47 -2.88 -22.07
CA LYS A 90 -28.03 -2.63 -22.06
C LYS A 90 -27.37 -3.68 -21.14
N LEU A 91 -26.41 -4.41 -21.69
CA LEU A 91 -25.66 -5.45 -20.98
C LEU A 91 -24.17 -5.20 -21.15
N GLY A 92 -23.49 -4.97 -20.04
CA GLY A 92 -22.05 -4.89 -19.96
C GLY A 92 -21.47 -6.04 -19.15
N VAL A 93 -20.45 -6.69 -19.65
CA VAL A 93 -19.74 -7.77 -18.99
C VAL A 93 -18.27 -7.38 -18.86
N LEU A 94 -17.72 -7.48 -17.64
CA LEU A 94 -16.32 -7.27 -17.35
C LEU A 94 -15.73 -8.52 -16.72
N VAL A 95 -14.57 -8.94 -17.19
CA VAL A 95 -13.73 -9.94 -16.55
C VAL A 95 -12.32 -9.40 -16.42
N GLY A 96 -11.62 -9.80 -15.37
CA GLY A 96 -10.27 -9.35 -15.19
C GLY A 96 -9.48 -10.20 -14.20
N ASN A 97 -8.17 -9.98 -14.26
CA ASN A 97 -7.24 -10.53 -13.29
C ASN A 97 -6.28 -9.44 -12.80
N GLU A 98 -5.76 -9.65 -11.61
CA GLU A 98 -4.76 -8.77 -11.01
C GLU A 98 -3.73 -9.63 -10.27
N VAL A 99 -2.47 -9.34 -10.50
CA VAL A 99 -1.34 -9.92 -9.76
C VAL A 99 -0.60 -8.79 -9.07
N SER A 100 -0.32 -8.95 -7.79
CA SER A 100 0.53 -7.99 -7.09
C SER A 100 1.60 -8.66 -6.25
N ALA A 101 2.70 -7.94 -6.06
CA ALA A 101 3.79 -8.35 -5.18
C ALA A 101 4.26 -7.15 -4.37
N SER A 102 4.57 -7.39 -3.10
CA SER A 102 5.14 -6.37 -2.22
C SER A 102 6.17 -6.97 -1.29
N LYS A 103 7.16 -6.16 -0.93
CA LYS A 103 8.15 -6.47 0.10
C LYS A 103 8.51 -5.20 0.84
N SER A 104 8.78 -5.33 2.14
CA SER A 104 9.26 -4.24 2.98
C SER A 104 10.38 -4.75 3.88
N ASN A 105 11.48 -4.01 3.92
CA ASN A 105 12.59 -4.24 4.82
C ASN A 105 12.67 -3.08 5.82
N SER A 106 13.19 -3.32 7.01
CA SER A 106 13.42 -2.29 8.01
C SER A 106 14.66 -2.63 8.83
N SER A 107 15.46 -1.63 9.12
CA SER A 107 16.57 -1.74 10.05
C SER A 107 16.61 -0.53 10.96
N TYR A 108 17.11 -0.70 12.17
CA TYR A 108 17.42 0.44 13.04
C TYR A 108 18.70 0.21 13.81
N ILE A 109 19.33 1.34 14.17
CA ILE A 109 20.44 1.44 15.10
C ILE A 109 20.04 2.46 16.14
N LYS A 110 20.23 2.15 17.41
CA LYS A 110 20.03 3.04 18.55
C LYS A 110 21.33 3.10 19.33
N GLY A 111 21.82 4.30 19.56
CA GLY A 111 22.95 4.57 20.45
C GLY A 111 22.49 5.37 21.66
N VAL A 112 23.08 5.13 22.82
CA VAL A 112 22.71 5.72 24.10
C VAL A 112 23.96 6.28 24.81
N GLY A 113 23.79 7.37 25.58
CA GLY A 113 24.85 7.95 26.39
C GLY A 113 25.75 8.90 25.59
N TYR A 114 25.18 9.72 24.73
CA TYR A 114 25.91 10.80 24.06
C TYR A 114 26.15 11.98 25.02
N PRO A 115 27.23 12.76 24.85
CA PRO A 115 27.51 13.95 25.66
C PRO A 115 26.37 14.96 25.66
N ASP A 116 26.21 15.69 26.78
CA ASP A 116 25.09 16.63 26.98
C ASP A 116 25.14 17.85 26.06
N GLU A 117 26.31 18.20 25.57
CA GLU A 117 26.56 19.29 24.65
C GLU A 117 26.26 18.94 23.17
N TRP A 118 25.95 17.67 22.89
CA TRP A 118 25.66 17.24 21.53
C TRP A 118 24.19 17.50 21.17
N ASP A 119 24.01 18.04 19.96
CA ASP A 119 22.72 18.14 19.32
C ASP A 119 22.41 16.89 18.48
N MET A 120 21.19 16.83 17.96
CA MET A 120 20.73 15.76 17.08
C MET A 120 21.66 15.58 15.86
N GLY A 121 22.08 16.68 15.20
CA GLY A 121 22.90 16.61 13.99
C GLY A 121 24.25 15.96 14.26
N TYR A 122 24.92 16.38 15.34
CA TYR A 122 26.22 15.85 15.72
C TYR A 122 26.14 14.39 16.17
N ALA A 123 25.10 14.02 16.93
CA ALA A 123 24.88 12.64 17.38
C ALA A 123 24.66 11.70 16.18
N PHE A 124 23.85 12.07 15.18
CA PHE A 124 23.63 11.24 13.99
C PHE A 124 24.85 11.16 13.06
N ALA A 125 25.72 12.16 13.05
CA ALA A 125 26.98 12.10 12.33
C ALA A 125 28.01 11.16 13.02
N ASN A 126 27.86 10.93 14.32
CA ASN A 126 28.81 10.19 15.17
C ASN A 126 28.13 9.07 15.99
N MET A 127 27.21 8.34 15.41
CA MET A 127 26.42 7.31 16.12
C MET A 127 27.27 6.19 16.74
N ASN A 128 28.49 5.96 16.22
CA ASN A 128 29.44 5.00 16.78
C ASN A 128 30.06 5.42 18.12
N MET A 129 29.90 6.69 18.52
CA MET A 129 30.46 7.27 19.76
C MET A 129 29.48 7.25 20.94
N SER A 130 28.42 6.44 20.89
CA SER A 130 27.59 6.15 22.06
C SER A 130 28.42 5.52 23.18
N ASP A 131 28.00 5.68 24.42
CA ASP A 131 28.68 5.07 25.58
C ASP A 131 28.45 3.57 25.62
N LYS A 132 29.42 2.81 25.11
CA LYS A 132 29.38 1.35 25.06
C LYS A 132 29.40 0.68 26.45
N THR A 133 29.86 1.40 27.47
CA THR A 133 29.92 0.86 28.86
C THR A 133 28.52 0.67 29.48
N LEU A 134 27.53 1.40 28.96
CA LEU A 134 26.14 1.28 29.39
C LEU A 134 25.49 -0.03 28.93
N GLY A 135 25.95 -0.61 27.82
CA GLY A 135 25.34 -1.82 27.24
C GLY A 135 23.90 -1.63 26.74
N LEU A 136 23.50 -0.38 26.43
CA LEU A 136 22.14 0.00 26.05
C LEU A 136 21.94 0.23 24.55
N ASP A 137 22.99 0.07 23.75
CA ASP A 137 22.88 0.17 22.31
C ASP A 137 22.06 -0.98 21.74
N GLU A 138 21.25 -0.67 20.73
CA GLU A 138 20.39 -1.65 20.07
C GLU A 138 20.56 -1.58 18.56
N TYR A 139 20.45 -2.72 17.92
CA TYR A 139 20.29 -2.77 16.46
C TYR A 139 19.29 -3.86 16.10
N ASN A 140 18.60 -3.67 14.98
CA ASN A 140 17.74 -4.70 14.40
C ASN A 140 17.76 -4.59 12.87
N ASN A 141 17.65 -5.73 12.22
CA ASN A 141 17.48 -5.80 10.77
C ASN A 141 16.41 -6.84 10.44
N THR A 142 15.32 -6.37 9.86
CA THR A 142 14.19 -7.20 9.45
C THR A 142 14.09 -7.21 7.94
N ILE A 143 14.34 -8.36 7.35
CA ILE A 143 14.13 -8.59 5.91
C ILE A 143 12.74 -9.21 5.74
N GLY A 144 11.81 -8.43 5.20
CA GLY A 144 10.45 -8.90 4.98
C GLY A 144 10.37 -10.02 3.95
N THR A 145 9.44 -10.94 4.18
CA THR A 145 9.09 -11.96 3.17
C THR A 145 8.23 -11.31 2.08
N PRO A 146 8.51 -11.56 0.80
CA PRO A 146 7.64 -11.09 -0.27
C PRO A 146 6.22 -11.62 -0.11
N SER A 147 5.24 -10.74 -0.30
CA SER A 147 3.82 -11.08 -0.31
C SER A 147 3.31 -10.99 -1.74
N HIS A 148 2.58 -12.01 -2.17
CA HIS A 148 1.99 -12.11 -3.50
C HIS A 148 0.49 -12.24 -3.37
N THR A 149 -0.26 -11.57 -4.25
CA THR A 149 -1.70 -11.74 -4.42
C THR A 149 -2.02 -12.01 -5.87
N LEU A 150 -3.00 -12.89 -6.09
CA LEU A 150 -3.62 -13.15 -7.40
C LEU A 150 -5.12 -13.03 -7.23
N SER A 151 -5.74 -12.20 -8.05
CA SER A 151 -7.18 -11.97 -8.02
C SER A 151 -7.79 -12.23 -9.39
N TRP A 152 -8.97 -12.85 -9.39
CA TRP A 152 -9.85 -12.94 -10.54
C TRP A 152 -11.16 -12.26 -10.20
N PHE A 153 -11.71 -11.49 -11.12
CA PHE A 153 -12.98 -10.83 -10.89
C PHE A 153 -13.81 -10.73 -12.16
N GLY A 154 -15.12 -10.72 -11.95
CA GLY A 154 -16.09 -10.51 -13.00
C GLY A 154 -17.24 -9.64 -12.53
N ARG A 155 -17.84 -8.91 -13.46
CA ARG A 155 -19.02 -8.08 -13.23
C ARG A 155 -19.94 -8.15 -14.42
N ILE A 156 -21.23 -8.24 -14.13
CA ILE A 156 -22.30 -8.08 -15.09
C ILE A 156 -23.13 -6.88 -14.66
N ASN A 157 -23.32 -5.92 -15.59
CA ASN A 157 -24.23 -4.80 -15.43
C ASN A 157 -25.33 -4.95 -16.46
N TYR A 158 -26.56 -4.93 -16.01
CA TYR A 158 -27.73 -4.99 -16.88
C TYR A 158 -28.66 -3.81 -16.60
N SER A 159 -29.10 -3.13 -17.63
CA SER A 159 -30.11 -2.06 -17.56
C SER A 159 -31.27 -2.41 -18.48
N LEU A 160 -32.48 -2.31 -17.96
CA LEU A 160 -33.72 -2.49 -18.69
C LEU A 160 -34.48 -1.16 -18.70
N TYR A 161 -34.83 -0.67 -19.90
CA TYR A 161 -35.51 0.63 -20.13
C TYR A 161 -34.80 1.84 -19.50
N ASP A 162 -33.50 1.73 -19.21
CA ASP A 162 -32.72 2.69 -18.39
C ASP A 162 -33.33 2.97 -16.98
N ARG A 163 -34.30 2.18 -16.56
CA ARG A 163 -35.00 2.29 -15.27
C ARG A 163 -34.57 1.25 -14.26
N TYR A 164 -34.51 0.01 -14.66
CA TYR A 164 -34.20 -1.12 -13.78
C TYR A 164 -32.75 -1.53 -13.99
N LEU A 165 -31.95 -1.37 -12.97
CA LEU A 165 -30.51 -1.58 -12.98
C LEU A 165 -30.14 -2.79 -12.13
N PHE A 166 -29.39 -3.70 -12.69
CA PHE A 166 -28.89 -4.89 -11.97
C PHE A 166 -27.37 -4.99 -12.13
N THR A 167 -26.69 -5.25 -11.04
CA THR A 167 -25.26 -5.53 -11.05
C THR A 167 -24.98 -6.79 -10.24
N ALA A 168 -24.22 -7.72 -10.81
CA ALA A 168 -23.66 -8.85 -10.12
C ALA A 168 -22.13 -8.83 -10.27
N THR A 169 -21.44 -9.06 -9.17
CA THR A 169 -19.98 -9.15 -9.14
C THR A 169 -19.52 -10.40 -8.42
N MET A 170 -18.43 -10.98 -8.88
CA MET A 170 -17.72 -12.06 -8.21
C MET A 170 -16.24 -11.74 -8.22
N ARG A 171 -15.58 -11.88 -7.05
CA ARG A 171 -14.15 -11.75 -6.91
C ARG A 171 -13.58 -12.93 -6.14
N ALA A 172 -12.48 -13.47 -6.62
CA ALA A 172 -11.71 -14.50 -5.96
C ALA A 172 -10.28 -13.96 -5.75
N ASP A 173 -9.85 -13.91 -4.49
CA ASP A 173 -8.54 -13.41 -4.10
C ASP A 173 -7.70 -14.50 -3.45
N GLY A 174 -6.55 -14.79 -4.02
CA GLY A 174 -5.54 -15.67 -3.46
C GLY A 174 -4.38 -14.87 -2.87
N SER A 175 -3.86 -15.24 -1.71
CA SER A 175 -2.76 -14.57 -1.06
C SER A 175 -1.74 -15.54 -0.48
N SER A 176 -0.46 -15.23 -0.69
CA SER A 176 0.66 -15.97 -0.06
C SER A 176 0.72 -15.82 1.46
N LYS A 177 -0.06 -14.90 2.05
CA LYS A 177 -0.18 -14.69 3.50
C LYS A 177 -1.20 -15.61 4.16
N PHE A 178 -2.08 -16.23 3.39
CA PHE A 178 -3.05 -17.17 3.91
C PHE A 178 -2.41 -18.55 4.18
N SER A 179 -3.03 -19.34 5.03
CA SER A 179 -2.56 -20.69 5.33
C SER A 179 -2.61 -21.56 4.07
N LYS A 180 -1.76 -22.61 4.03
CA LYS A 180 -1.66 -23.50 2.85
C LYS A 180 -2.97 -24.15 2.43
N ASP A 181 -3.91 -24.33 3.36
CA ASP A 181 -5.19 -24.99 3.11
C ASP A 181 -6.31 -24.05 2.68
N ASN A 182 -6.13 -22.71 2.84
CA ASN A 182 -7.14 -21.70 2.55
C ASN A 182 -6.54 -20.47 1.86
N HIS A 183 -5.94 -20.67 0.68
CA HIS A 183 -5.31 -19.58 -0.07
C HIS A 183 -6.30 -18.63 -0.74
N TRP A 184 -7.57 -19.03 -0.93
CA TRP A 184 -8.57 -18.30 -1.71
C TRP A 184 -9.72 -17.81 -0.86
N GLY A 185 -10.08 -16.55 -1.03
CA GLY A 185 -11.32 -15.94 -0.54
C GLY A 185 -12.23 -15.62 -1.73
N TYR A 186 -13.55 -15.80 -1.56
CA TYR A 186 -14.57 -15.56 -2.58
C TYR A 186 -15.55 -14.50 -2.10
N PHE A 187 -15.80 -13.49 -2.92
CA PHE A 187 -16.56 -12.29 -2.57
C PHE A 187 -17.63 -12.01 -3.62
N PRO A 188 -18.80 -12.66 -3.54
CA PRO A 188 -19.95 -12.33 -4.38
C PRO A 188 -20.64 -11.07 -3.87
N ALA A 189 -21.15 -10.24 -4.79
CA ALA A 189 -22.03 -9.11 -4.47
C ALA A 189 -23.07 -8.92 -5.57
N VAL A 190 -24.28 -8.52 -5.18
CA VAL A 190 -25.37 -8.17 -6.07
C VAL A 190 -25.98 -6.83 -5.66
N ALA A 191 -26.44 -6.07 -6.65
CA ALA A 191 -27.16 -4.83 -6.42
C ALA A 191 -28.29 -4.69 -7.43
N ALA A 192 -29.38 -4.05 -6.99
CA ALA A 192 -30.50 -3.67 -7.86
C ALA A 192 -30.83 -2.19 -7.61
N GLY A 193 -31.19 -1.48 -8.65
CA GLY A 193 -31.57 -0.08 -8.61
C GLY A 193 -32.81 0.17 -9.47
N TRP A 194 -33.62 1.12 -9.06
CA TRP A 194 -34.80 1.58 -9.79
C TRP A 194 -34.78 3.10 -9.92
N ARG A 195 -34.88 3.61 -11.14
CA ARG A 195 -35.02 5.03 -11.43
C ARG A 195 -36.50 5.38 -11.52
N ILE A 196 -37.08 5.75 -10.40
CA ILE A 196 -38.53 6.09 -10.31
C ILE A 196 -38.89 7.30 -11.20
N SER A 197 -37.96 8.25 -11.37
CA SER A 197 -38.15 9.44 -12.22
C SER A 197 -38.32 9.14 -13.71
N GLU A 198 -37.96 7.95 -14.14
CA GLU A 198 -38.07 7.51 -15.55
C GLU A 198 -39.34 6.67 -15.81
N GLU A 199 -40.19 6.51 -14.82
CA GLU A 199 -41.52 5.92 -15.01
C GLU A 199 -42.44 6.87 -15.79
N PRO A 200 -43.33 6.33 -16.67
CA PRO A 200 -44.24 7.13 -17.49
C PRO A 200 -45.30 7.89 -16.70
#